data_f6d43b623d645de4891dc0fdfd9aab45
#
_entry.id   f6d43b623d645de4891dc0fdfd9aab45
#
_cell.length_a   1.000
_cell.length_b   1.000
_cell.length_c   1.000
_cell.angle_alpha   90.00
_cell.angle_beta   90.00
_cell.angle_gamma   90.00
#
_symmetry.space_group_name_H-M   'P 1'
#
loop_
_entity.id
_entity.type
_entity.pdbx_description
1 polymer ?
#
loop_
_entity_poly.entity_id
_entity_poly.type
_entity_poly.pdbx_seq_one_letter_code
_entity_poly.pdbx_strand_id
1 'polypeptide(L)'
;MGKQMKGDKMKCKCKMAVAFLLILVMLVPLSFSCGGGGGGGKVTVTVGFLTDFTGPGGPAIAKLYPVIQDLVQYYNDEELIPDAKVRLISYDTAMDTAKYIPGYDWLKERGAKLIITSLPGGVETVKPFAGRDGIPIFSYLYDEAMMEPPGAEWVFSITTPSKLEGKTLLNWVSKSHWDYTQGVPKLGFYDWETSDGIDRQAAIEEYCQAHPDEFDLVGSFLVPSGTMSPTGEAQELKDCDYIFAINTQGAYFMKTYRDSGYHAQFLGACSTFGFYEFFKSMLGWEKLDGYTTTMLLPWWDEENAAAVFIKEFIDRYHPGKSPEDMGASYYGAFYDTLAVFEILQQAVTDVGAANLDGQALRDAGVKYSLDQAGLPEYGFTDTVRYLVHGVAVYEWSAESEGLARLSDWIPFIE
;
A
#
# COMPACT_ATOMS: atom_id res chain seq x y z
N MET A 1 48.45 33.14 42.91
CA MET A 1 47.84 32.06 43.69
C MET A 1 46.49 31.75 43.03
N GLY A 2 46.23 30.81 42.17
CA GLY A 2 46.65 29.44 42.16
C GLY A 2 45.48 28.58 42.62
N LYS A 3 44.69 28.04 41.68
CA LYS A 3 44.28 26.64 41.73
C LYS A 3 43.42 26.30 40.52
N GLN A 4 44.02 25.54 39.63
CA GLN A 4 43.32 24.73 38.61
C GLN A 4 42.46 23.67 39.33
N MET A 5 41.19 23.51 38.90
CA MET A 5 40.42 22.31 39.12
C MET A 5 40.12 21.63 37.80
N LYS A 6 40.71 20.45 37.66
CA LYS A 6 40.45 19.50 36.58
C LYS A 6 39.00 19.03 36.68
N GLY A 7 38.20 19.21 35.63
CA GLY A 7 36.90 18.58 35.44
C GLY A 7 37.08 17.28 34.68
N ASP A 8 36.78 16.19 35.36
CA ASP A 8 36.72 14.83 34.79
C ASP A 8 35.64 14.71 33.71
N LYS A 9 36.07 14.35 32.51
CA LYS A 9 35.16 13.92 31.44
C LYS A 9 34.66 12.51 31.73
N MET A 10 33.50 12.44 32.36
CA MET A 10 32.77 11.18 32.49
C MET A 10 32.25 10.78 31.09
N LYS A 11 32.94 9.84 30.44
CA LYS A 11 32.48 9.19 29.22
C LYS A 11 31.34 8.27 29.60
N CYS A 12 30.10 8.73 29.43
CA CYS A 12 28.94 7.87 29.45
C CYS A 12 28.96 7.03 28.16
N LYS A 13 29.43 5.79 28.25
CA LYS A 13 29.23 4.78 27.21
C LYS A 13 27.79 4.31 27.30
N CYS A 14 26.93 4.99 26.59
CA CYS A 14 25.60 4.45 26.32
C CYS A 14 25.80 3.24 25.37
N LYS A 15 25.75 2.04 25.90
CA LYS A 15 25.60 0.83 25.12
C LYS A 15 24.16 0.81 24.64
N MET A 16 23.94 1.23 23.44
CA MET A 16 22.70 0.97 22.72
C MET A 16 22.60 -0.55 22.56
N ALA A 17 21.75 -1.16 23.37
CA ALA A 17 21.34 -2.55 23.16
C ALA A 17 20.36 -2.52 21.98
N VAL A 18 20.85 -2.88 20.81
CA VAL A 18 20.00 -3.25 19.69
C VAL A 18 19.28 -4.52 20.12
N ALA A 19 18.00 -4.39 20.44
CA ALA A 19 17.15 -5.54 20.71
C ALA A 19 16.84 -6.21 19.34
N PHE A 20 17.76 -7.09 18.91
CA PHE A 20 17.41 -8.11 17.94
C PHE A 20 16.36 -9.01 18.61
N LEU A 21 15.18 -9.05 18.04
CA LEU A 21 14.14 -10.00 18.43
C LEU A 21 14.69 -11.40 18.11
N LEU A 22 15.23 -12.05 19.13
CA LEU A 22 15.61 -13.45 19.06
C LEU A 22 14.35 -14.30 19.05
N ILE A 23 14.02 -14.79 17.87
CA ILE A 23 13.08 -15.89 17.68
C ILE A 23 13.49 -17.03 18.60
N LEU A 24 12.56 -17.46 19.42
CA LEU A 24 12.68 -18.56 20.36
C LEU A 24 13.01 -19.85 19.62
N VAL A 25 14.28 -20.23 19.60
CA VAL A 25 14.72 -21.54 19.11
C VAL A 25 14.28 -22.60 20.11
N MET A 26 13.19 -23.29 19.83
CA MET A 26 12.85 -24.53 20.51
C MET A 26 13.91 -25.59 20.15
N LEU A 27 14.61 -26.07 21.16
CA LEU A 27 15.49 -27.23 21.09
C LEU A 27 14.69 -28.47 20.71
N VAL A 28 14.80 -28.86 19.45
CA VAL A 28 14.41 -30.21 18.99
C VAL A 28 15.64 -31.11 19.07
N PRO A 29 15.55 -32.32 19.63
CA PRO A 29 16.70 -33.20 19.74
C PRO A 29 17.20 -33.66 18.35
N LEU A 30 18.48 -33.46 18.09
CA LEU A 30 19.19 -33.98 16.93
C LEU A 30 19.12 -35.51 16.88
N SER A 31 18.27 -36.02 15.99
CA SER A 31 18.40 -37.39 15.51
C SER A 31 19.41 -37.37 14.34
N PHE A 32 20.63 -37.79 14.59
CA PHE A 32 21.59 -38.04 13.55
C PHE A 32 21.08 -39.21 12.66
N SER A 33 20.56 -38.89 11.49
CA SER A 33 20.42 -39.84 10.38
C SER A 33 21.56 -39.58 9.39
N CYS A 34 22.54 -40.43 9.39
CA CYS A 34 23.55 -40.50 8.34
C CYS A 34 22.88 -41.02 7.04
N GLY A 35 22.76 -40.15 6.03
CA GLY A 35 22.27 -40.48 4.69
C GLY A 35 22.80 -39.50 3.66
N GLY A 36 23.78 -39.91 2.90
CA GLY A 36 24.10 -39.57 1.53
C GLY A 36 24.30 -38.11 1.14
N GLY A 37 25.55 -37.67 0.93
CA GLY A 37 25.88 -36.41 0.29
C GLY A 37 25.30 -36.26 -1.11
N GLY A 38 24.47 -35.24 -1.27
CA GLY A 38 24.11 -34.63 -2.55
C GLY A 38 24.21 -33.14 -2.34
N GLY A 39 25.16 -32.47 -3.01
CA GLY A 39 25.24 -31.00 -3.05
C GLY A 39 24.01 -30.45 -3.78
N GLY A 40 22.89 -30.34 -3.06
CA GLY A 40 21.68 -29.75 -3.59
C GLY A 40 21.84 -28.23 -3.67
N GLY A 41 21.92 -27.69 -4.92
CA GLY A 41 21.84 -26.26 -5.13
C GLY A 41 20.48 -25.71 -4.60
N LYS A 42 20.46 -24.47 -4.14
CA LYS A 42 19.23 -23.82 -3.67
C LYS A 42 18.13 -23.91 -4.73
N VAL A 43 16.90 -24.18 -4.30
CA VAL A 43 15.72 -24.19 -5.18
C VAL A 43 15.40 -22.77 -5.63
N THR A 44 15.15 -22.56 -6.92
CA THR A 44 14.69 -21.24 -7.40
C THR A 44 13.18 -21.12 -7.20
N VAL A 45 12.75 -20.20 -6.34
CA VAL A 45 11.34 -19.82 -6.16
C VAL A 45 11.09 -18.56 -6.98
N THR A 46 10.18 -18.66 -7.96
CA THR A 46 9.88 -17.56 -8.86
C THR A 46 8.64 -16.80 -8.37
N VAL A 47 8.79 -15.49 -8.19
CA VAL A 47 7.71 -14.51 -7.93
C VAL A 47 7.39 -13.81 -9.25
N GLY A 48 6.11 -13.80 -9.64
CA GLY A 48 5.62 -13.09 -10.81
C GLY A 48 5.13 -11.69 -10.45
N PHE A 49 5.38 -10.69 -11.30
CA PHE A 49 4.78 -9.38 -11.19
C PHE A 49 4.04 -9.03 -12.48
N LEU A 50 2.71 -9.05 -12.41
CA LEU A 50 1.82 -8.67 -13.50
C LEU A 50 1.41 -7.21 -13.30
N THR A 51 1.87 -6.31 -14.17
CA THR A 51 1.77 -4.88 -13.89
C THR A 51 1.69 -4.00 -15.14
N ASP A 52 1.71 -2.71 -14.94
CA ASP A 52 1.72 -1.65 -15.94
C ASP A 52 2.99 -0.80 -15.84
N PHE A 53 4.00 -1.08 -16.68
CA PHE A 53 5.20 -0.25 -16.73
C PHE A 53 5.09 0.91 -17.72
N THR A 54 4.34 0.72 -18.81
CA THR A 54 4.33 1.65 -19.95
C THR A 54 2.99 2.32 -20.20
N GLY A 55 1.95 1.98 -19.46
CA GLY A 55 0.63 2.59 -19.54
C GLY A 55 0.42 3.69 -18.47
N PRO A 56 -0.84 4.04 -18.21
CA PRO A 56 -1.21 5.14 -17.29
C PRO A 56 -0.71 5.00 -15.85
N GLY A 57 -0.57 3.77 -15.34
CA GLY A 57 -0.03 3.49 -14.00
C GLY A 57 1.49 3.52 -13.92
N GLY A 58 2.19 3.57 -15.05
CA GLY A 58 3.65 3.49 -15.14
C GLY A 58 4.42 4.42 -14.21
N PRO A 59 4.04 5.69 -14.02
CA PRO A 59 4.73 6.58 -13.09
C PRO A 59 4.73 6.09 -11.64
N ALA A 60 3.61 5.53 -11.16
CA ALA A 60 3.54 4.94 -9.81
C ALA A 60 4.36 3.65 -9.74
N ILE A 61 4.25 2.79 -10.76
CA ILE A 61 4.97 1.52 -10.82
C ILE A 61 6.48 1.72 -10.88
N ALA A 62 6.98 2.75 -11.55
CA ALA A 62 8.40 3.09 -11.60
C ALA A 62 9.00 3.36 -10.20
N LYS A 63 8.17 3.79 -9.25
CA LYS A 63 8.55 4.00 -7.84
C LYS A 63 8.25 2.78 -6.95
N LEU A 64 7.22 2.02 -7.26
CA LEU A 64 6.83 0.81 -6.52
C LEU A 64 7.75 -0.39 -6.83
N TYR A 65 8.09 -0.61 -8.09
CA TYR A 65 8.85 -1.79 -8.52
C TYR A 65 10.20 -1.97 -7.80
N PRO A 66 10.98 -0.91 -7.53
CA PRO A 66 12.23 -1.03 -6.78
C PRO A 66 12.07 -1.69 -5.40
N VAL A 67 10.98 -1.45 -4.65
CA VAL A 67 10.81 -2.09 -3.33
C VAL A 67 10.68 -3.62 -3.45
N ILE A 68 10.01 -4.11 -4.52
CA ILE A 68 9.92 -5.56 -4.76
C ILE A 68 11.31 -6.13 -5.08
N GLN A 69 12.11 -5.41 -5.88
CA GLN A 69 13.48 -5.83 -6.24
C GLN A 69 14.41 -5.86 -5.03
N ASP A 70 14.35 -4.83 -4.19
CA ASP A 70 15.17 -4.72 -3.00
C ASP A 70 14.81 -5.78 -1.96
N LEU A 71 13.51 -6.08 -1.77
CA LEU A 71 13.09 -7.18 -0.91
C LEU A 71 13.51 -8.54 -1.46
N VAL A 72 13.45 -8.78 -2.77
CA VAL A 72 14.03 -9.99 -3.38
C VAL A 72 15.52 -10.08 -3.08
N GLN A 73 16.24 -8.98 -3.21
CA GLN A 73 17.67 -8.94 -2.88
C GLN A 73 17.90 -9.22 -1.40
N TYR A 74 17.16 -8.53 -0.50
CA TYR A 74 17.25 -8.70 0.95
C TYR A 74 17.05 -10.17 1.38
N TYR A 75 15.96 -10.80 0.89
CA TYR A 75 15.69 -12.20 1.22
C TYR A 75 16.74 -13.17 0.68
N ASN A 76 17.39 -12.84 -0.43
CA ASN A 76 18.48 -13.63 -0.99
C ASN A 76 19.81 -13.40 -0.27
N ASP A 77 20.15 -12.14 0.08
CA ASP A 77 21.42 -11.77 0.72
C ASP A 77 21.48 -12.27 2.16
N GLU A 78 20.35 -12.18 2.88
CA GLU A 78 20.22 -12.64 4.27
C GLU A 78 19.84 -14.14 4.36
N GLU A 79 19.67 -14.82 3.21
CA GLU A 79 19.27 -16.24 3.15
C GLU A 79 18.01 -16.56 3.96
N LEU A 80 17.03 -15.64 3.99
CA LEU A 80 15.85 -15.73 4.86
C LEU A 80 14.90 -16.87 4.49
N ILE A 81 14.92 -17.33 3.24
CA ILE A 81 14.11 -18.48 2.79
C ILE A 81 15.00 -19.73 2.74
N PRO A 82 14.75 -20.72 3.61
CA PRO A 82 15.59 -21.91 3.73
C PRO A 82 15.72 -22.68 2.39
N ASP A 83 16.94 -23.02 2.02
CA ASP A 83 17.28 -23.82 0.82
C ASP A 83 16.71 -23.25 -0.50
N ALA A 84 16.33 -21.97 -0.53
CA ALA A 84 15.76 -21.31 -1.71
C ALA A 84 16.53 -20.07 -2.11
N LYS A 85 16.32 -19.68 -3.37
CA LYS A 85 16.67 -18.38 -3.93
C LYS A 85 15.46 -17.80 -4.64
N VAL A 86 15.06 -16.59 -4.29
CA VAL A 86 13.95 -15.89 -4.94
C VAL A 86 14.40 -15.29 -6.26
N ARG A 87 13.58 -15.45 -7.28
CA ARG A 87 13.73 -14.82 -8.59
C ARG A 87 12.45 -14.05 -8.93
N LEU A 88 12.58 -12.77 -9.23
CA LEU A 88 11.50 -11.93 -9.73
C LEU A 88 11.45 -12.00 -11.26
N ILE A 89 10.25 -12.15 -11.81
CA ILE A 89 9.94 -11.95 -13.23
C ILE A 89 8.73 -11.04 -13.37
N SER A 90 8.69 -10.20 -14.39
CA SER A 90 7.59 -9.24 -14.58
C SER A 90 7.05 -9.27 -16.01
N TYR A 91 5.77 -8.95 -16.15
CA TYR A 91 5.10 -8.81 -17.44
C TYR A 91 4.36 -7.47 -17.50
N ASP A 92 4.65 -6.68 -18.52
CA ASP A 92 4.03 -5.38 -18.77
C ASP A 92 2.77 -5.52 -19.62
N THR A 93 1.65 -5.17 -19.03
CA THR A 93 0.35 -5.18 -19.72
C THR A 93 0.03 -3.84 -20.40
N ALA A 94 0.70 -2.76 -20.01
CA ALA A 94 0.37 -1.38 -20.41
C ALA A 94 -1.10 -1.00 -20.13
N MET A 95 -1.70 -1.57 -19.06
CA MET A 95 -3.14 -1.49 -18.74
C MET A 95 -4.07 -1.94 -19.89
N ASP A 96 -3.57 -2.70 -20.85
CA ASP A 96 -4.37 -3.33 -21.90
C ASP A 96 -4.97 -4.64 -21.37
N THR A 97 -6.27 -4.67 -21.14
CA THR A 97 -6.99 -5.83 -20.61
C THR A 97 -6.82 -7.09 -21.45
N ALA A 98 -6.60 -6.96 -22.78
CA ALA A 98 -6.31 -8.09 -23.66
C ALA A 98 -4.99 -8.79 -23.32
N LYS A 99 -4.10 -8.16 -22.58
CA LYS A 99 -2.82 -8.73 -22.16
C LYS A 99 -2.83 -9.36 -20.76
N TYR A 100 -3.92 -9.25 -19.99
CA TYR A 100 -3.96 -9.76 -18.62
C TYR A 100 -3.83 -11.29 -18.57
N ILE A 101 -4.67 -12.01 -19.32
CA ILE A 101 -4.60 -13.48 -19.39
C ILE A 101 -3.28 -13.96 -20.04
N PRO A 102 -2.84 -13.42 -21.19
CA PRO A 102 -1.52 -13.77 -21.74
C PRO A 102 -0.35 -13.51 -20.78
N GLY A 103 -0.41 -12.42 -20.02
CA GLY A 103 0.61 -12.10 -19.03
C GLY A 103 0.63 -13.08 -17.86
N TYR A 104 -0.55 -13.44 -17.35
CA TYR A 104 -0.70 -14.48 -16.33
C TYR A 104 -0.11 -15.82 -16.81
N ASP A 105 -0.50 -16.29 -18.01
CA ASP A 105 0.00 -17.54 -18.58
C ASP A 105 1.53 -17.49 -18.78
N TRP A 106 2.06 -16.36 -19.26
CA TRP A 106 3.50 -16.15 -19.43
C TRP A 106 4.29 -16.28 -18.10
N LEU A 107 3.76 -15.71 -17.01
CA LEU A 107 4.36 -15.84 -15.68
C LEU A 107 4.30 -17.27 -15.17
N LYS A 108 3.13 -17.92 -15.28
CA LYS A 108 2.92 -19.32 -14.89
C LYS A 108 3.87 -20.28 -15.63
N GLU A 109 3.97 -20.17 -16.96
CA GLU A 109 4.87 -21.01 -17.78
C GLU A 109 6.35 -20.88 -17.39
N ARG A 110 6.73 -19.74 -16.77
CA ARG A 110 8.08 -19.50 -16.24
C ARG A 110 8.24 -19.85 -14.77
N GLY A 111 7.25 -20.54 -14.22
CA GLY A 111 7.28 -21.15 -12.90
C GLY A 111 6.97 -20.20 -11.75
N ALA A 112 6.24 -19.10 -11.99
CA ALA A 112 5.76 -18.26 -10.92
C ALA A 112 4.94 -19.09 -9.91
N LYS A 113 5.32 -19.03 -8.64
CA LYS A 113 4.65 -19.70 -7.51
C LYS A 113 3.55 -18.85 -6.90
N LEU A 114 3.70 -17.57 -6.99
CA LEU A 114 2.72 -16.53 -6.64
C LEU A 114 2.83 -15.38 -7.64
N ILE A 115 1.78 -14.57 -7.73
CA ILE A 115 1.75 -13.38 -8.59
C ILE A 115 1.38 -12.16 -7.73
N ILE A 116 2.22 -11.14 -7.81
CA ILE A 116 1.90 -9.79 -7.31
C ILE A 116 1.31 -9.00 -8.47
N THR A 117 0.33 -8.15 -8.21
CA THR A 117 -0.27 -7.28 -9.24
C THR A 117 -0.70 -5.93 -8.68
N SER A 118 -0.77 -4.94 -9.59
CA SER A 118 -1.21 -3.57 -9.30
C SER A 118 -2.20 -3.07 -10.37
N LEU A 119 -2.90 -4.02 -11.06
CA LEU A 119 -3.74 -3.71 -12.21
C LEU A 119 -5.21 -3.58 -11.80
N PRO A 120 -5.85 -2.41 -11.98
CA PRO A 120 -7.30 -2.29 -11.87
C PRO A 120 -8.01 -3.26 -12.84
N GLY A 121 -9.01 -4.00 -12.34
CA GLY A 121 -9.71 -5.02 -13.13
C GLY A 121 -8.85 -6.24 -13.54
N GLY A 122 -7.57 -6.25 -13.13
CA GLY A 122 -6.64 -7.33 -13.48
C GLY A 122 -6.91 -8.62 -12.73
N VAL A 123 -7.18 -8.50 -11.43
CA VAL A 123 -7.44 -9.65 -10.56
C VAL A 123 -8.71 -10.36 -10.98
N GLU A 124 -9.81 -9.67 -11.22
CA GLU A 124 -11.10 -10.22 -11.63
C GLU A 124 -10.96 -11.00 -12.93
N THR A 125 -10.11 -10.52 -13.84
CA THR A 125 -9.84 -11.18 -15.11
C THR A 125 -9.06 -12.48 -14.92
N VAL A 126 -8.04 -12.51 -14.03
CA VAL A 126 -7.13 -13.65 -13.92
C VAL A 126 -7.43 -14.61 -12.77
N LYS A 127 -8.20 -14.21 -11.74
CA LYS A 127 -8.49 -15.07 -10.57
C LYS A 127 -9.12 -16.42 -10.89
N PRO A 128 -9.99 -16.60 -11.91
CA PRO A 128 -10.51 -17.93 -12.26
C PRO A 128 -9.41 -18.88 -12.74
N PHE A 129 -8.38 -18.34 -13.40
CA PHE A 129 -7.20 -19.11 -13.85
C PHE A 129 -6.27 -19.40 -12.68
N ALA A 130 -6.07 -18.44 -11.80
CA ALA A 130 -5.30 -18.59 -10.56
C ALA A 130 -5.89 -19.69 -9.66
N GLY A 131 -7.22 -19.70 -9.47
CA GLY A 131 -7.92 -20.73 -8.74
C GLY A 131 -7.80 -22.12 -9.37
N ARG A 132 -7.93 -22.21 -10.70
CA ARG A 132 -7.72 -23.47 -11.44
C ARG A 132 -6.30 -24.02 -11.28
N ASP A 133 -5.32 -23.13 -11.33
CA ASP A 133 -3.90 -23.49 -11.37
C ASP A 133 -3.27 -23.54 -9.96
N GLY A 134 -4.00 -23.11 -8.92
CA GLY A 134 -3.54 -23.03 -7.54
C GLY A 134 -2.37 -22.05 -7.33
N ILE A 135 -2.43 -20.88 -7.96
CA ILE A 135 -1.40 -19.85 -7.86
C ILE A 135 -1.98 -18.63 -7.12
N PRO A 136 -1.54 -18.31 -5.89
CA PRO A 136 -2.04 -17.16 -5.16
C PRO A 136 -1.69 -15.83 -5.85
N ILE A 137 -2.64 -14.89 -5.79
CA ILE A 137 -2.48 -13.51 -6.27
C ILE A 137 -2.46 -12.57 -5.06
N PHE A 138 -1.46 -11.71 -5.00
CA PHE A 138 -1.33 -10.63 -4.04
C PHE A 138 -1.49 -9.30 -4.76
N SER A 139 -2.55 -8.54 -4.43
CA SER A 139 -2.91 -7.32 -5.15
C SER A 139 -2.67 -6.07 -4.31
N TYR A 140 -2.02 -5.06 -4.88
CA TYR A 140 -1.95 -3.70 -4.30
C TYR A 140 -3.26 -2.91 -4.43
N LEU A 141 -4.30 -3.52 -4.96
CA LEU A 141 -5.62 -2.94 -5.10
C LEU A 141 -6.66 -3.84 -4.44
N TYR A 142 -7.76 -3.25 -4.06
CA TYR A 142 -8.94 -3.96 -3.57
C TYR A 142 -10.18 -3.44 -4.29
N ASP A 143 -11.01 -4.35 -4.74
CA ASP A 143 -12.41 -4.14 -5.06
C ASP A 143 -13.25 -5.35 -4.67
N GLU A 144 -14.57 -5.18 -4.55
CA GLU A 144 -15.47 -6.25 -4.12
C GLU A 144 -15.48 -7.43 -5.10
N ALA A 145 -15.37 -7.16 -6.39
CA ALA A 145 -15.41 -8.18 -7.42
C ALA A 145 -14.21 -9.15 -7.32
N MET A 146 -13.08 -8.72 -6.77
CA MET A 146 -11.94 -9.60 -6.49
C MET A 146 -12.31 -10.72 -5.52
N MET A 147 -13.19 -10.43 -4.57
CA MET A 147 -13.56 -11.37 -3.48
C MET A 147 -14.75 -12.24 -3.84
N GLU A 148 -15.34 -12.07 -5.03
CA GLU A 148 -16.43 -12.90 -5.52
C GLU A 148 -15.91 -14.17 -6.24
N PRO A 149 -16.59 -15.34 -6.07
CA PRO A 149 -16.25 -16.55 -6.82
C PRO A 149 -16.38 -16.37 -8.35
N PRO A 150 -15.66 -17.18 -9.16
CA PRO A 150 -14.69 -18.23 -8.79
C PRO A 150 -13.27 -17.69 -8.57
N GLY A 151 -12.49 -18.41 -7.73
CA GLY A 151 -11.06 -18.16 -7.56
C GLY A 151 -10.70 -17.13 -6.48
N ALA A 152 -11.70 -16.52 -5.84
CA ALA A 152 -11.49 -15.52 -4.77
C ALA A 152 -10.66 -16.06 -3.59
N GLU A 153 -10.76 -17.36 -3.32
CA GLU A 153 -9.99 -18.04 -2.27
C GLU A 153 -8.47 -18.02 -2.50
N TRP A 154 -8.03 -17.65 -3.70
CA TRP A 154 -6.62 -17.52 -4.10
C TRP A 154 -6.15 -16.06 -4.17
N VAL A 155 -7.01 -15.11 -3.81
CA VAL A 155 -6.72 -13.67 -3.88
C VAL A 155 -6.50 -13.12 -2.48
N PHE A 156 -5.46 -12.31 -2.34
CA PHE A 156 -5.11 -11.53 -1.15
C PHE A 156 -4.88 -10.09 -1.58
N SER A 157 -5.61 -9.14 -1.03
CA SER A 157 -5.31 -7.73 -1.21
C SER A 157 -4.29 -7.30 -0.14
N ILE A 158 -3.11 -6.89 -0.57
CA ILE A 158 -2.06 -6.40 0.33
C ILE A 158 -2.21 -4.91 0.66
N THR A 159 -3.41 -4.39 0.54
CA THR A 159 -3.80 -3.04 0.90
C THR A 159 -5.13 -3.09 1.67
N THR A 160 -5.92 -2.05 1.59
CA THR A 160 -7.21 -1.87 2.28
C THR A 160 -8.36 -1.71 1.28
N PRO A 161 -9.60 -2.09 1.65
CA PRO A 161 -10.77 -1.79 0.83
C PRO A 161 -11.02 -0.29 0.70
N SER A 162 -11.05 0.20 -0.53
CA SER A 162 -11.27 1.62 -0.83
C SER A 162 -12.60 2.15 -0.26
N LYS A 163 -13.63 1.29 -0.21
CA LYS A 163 -14.93 1.61 0.40
C LYS A 163 -14.84 1.87 1.91
N LEU A 164 -14.10 1.04 2.65
CA LEU A 164 -13.94 1.19 4.09
C LEU A 164 -13.10 2.42 4.43
N GLU A 165 -12.07 2.66 3.64
CA GLU A 165 -11.21 3.83 3.76
C GLU A 165 -12.01 5.13 3.57
N GLY A 166 -12.82 5.22 2.50
CA GLY A 166 -13.66 6.38 2.21
C GLY A 166 -14.67 6.66 3.31
N LYS A 167 -15.41 5.65 3.77
CA LYS A 167 -16.37 5.78 4.88
C LYS A 167 -15.69 6.23 6.18
N THR A 168 -14.53 5.65 6.49
CA THR A 168 -13.77 5.98 7.71
C THR A 168 -13.27 7.42 7.69
N LEU A 169 -12.79 7.91 6.54
CA LEU A 169 -12.39 9.30 6.40
C LEU A 169 -13.59 10.26 6.58
N LEU A 170 -14.73 9.99 5.94
CA LEU A 170 -15.92 10.83 6.11
C LEU A 170 -16.39 10.86 7.55
N ASN A 171 -16.44 9.71 8.23
CA ASN A 171 -16.80 9.65 9.65
C ASN A 171 -15.83 10.46 10.54
N TRP A 172 -14.53 10.42 10.23
CA TRP A 172 -13.55 11.23 10.96
C TRP A 172 -13.75 12.73 10.70
N VAL A 173 -13.97 13.13 9.43
CA VAL A 173 -14.26 14.52 9.07
C VAL A 173 -15.51 15.03 9.82
N SER A 174 -16.58 14.25 9.80
CA SER A 174 -17.83 14.57 10.50
C SER A 174 -17.62 14.80 12.00
N LYS A 175 -16.83 13.95 12.66
CA LYS A 175 -16.69 13.98 14.13
C LYS A 175 -15.59 14.87 14.66
N SER A 176 -14.58 15.16 13.85
CA SER A 176 -13.34 15.77 14.35
C SER A 176 -12.90 17.01 13.59
N HIS A 177 -13.45 17.26 12.41
CA HIS A 177 -12.93 18.29 11.52
C HIS A 177 -13.95 19.34 11.10
N TRP A 178 -15.25 19.00 10.97
CA TRP A 178 -16.28 19.94 10.56
C TRP A 178 -16.98 20.61 11.75
N ASP A 179 -17.23 21.91 11.62
CA ASP A 179 -18.03 22.68 12.59
C ASP A 179 -19.48 22.80 12.11
N TYR A 180 -20.37 21.98 12.66
CA TYR A 180 -21.80 21.94 12.33
C TYR A 180 -22.57 23.20 12.68
N THR A 181 -21.99 24.20 13.35
CA THR A 181 -22.59 25.52 13.48
C THR A 181 -22.71 26.25 12.14
N GLN A 182 -21.94 25.79 11.12
CA GLN A 182 -21.99 26.30 9.75
C GLN A 182 -23.04 25.58 8.88
N GLY A 183 -23.71 24.56 9.42
CA GLY A 183 -24.66 23.72 8.71
C GLY A 183 -24.05 22.37 8.28
N VAL A 184 -24.79 21.62 7.46
CA VAL A 184 -24.32 20.35 6.89
C VAL A 184 -23.37 20.65 5.73
N PRO A 185 -22.14 20.08 5.74
CA PRO A 185 -21.16 20.34 4.68
C PRO A 185 -21.59 19.71 3.35
N LYS A 186 -21.37 20.44 2.27
CA LYS A 186 -21.57 19.98 0.91
C LYS A 186 -20.34 19.18 0.45
N LEU A 187 -20.57 17.94 0.06
CA LEU A 187 -19.55 17.03 -0.44
C LEU A 187 -19.66 16.86 -1.95
N GLY A 188 -18.54 16.93 -2.65
CA GLY A 188 -18.37 16.49 -4.03
C GLY A 188 -17.50 15.25 -4.10
N PHE A 189 -17.68 14.43 -5.14
CA PHE A 189 -16.84 13.27 -5.43
C PHE A 189 -16.35 13.30 -6.88
N TYR A 190 -15.04 13.01 -7.08
CA TYR A 190 -14.41 12.95 -8.39
C TYR A 190 -13.30 11.90 -8.42
N ASP A 191 -13.45 10.84 -9.21
CA ASP A 191 -12.47 9.74 -9.30
C ASP A 191 -12.42 9.11 -10.69
N TRP A 192 -11.54 8.15 -10.88
CA TRP A 192 -11.46 7.31 -12.06
C TRP A 192 -12.65 6.36 -12.17
N GLU A 193 -13.07 6.10 -13.41
CA GLU A 193 -13.99 5.01 -13.77
C GLU A 193 -13.23 3.66 -13.79
N THR A 194 -12.81 3.21 -12.61
CA THR A 194 -12.16 1.92 -12.35
C THR A 194 -12.94 1.14 -11.32
N SER A 195 -12.70 -0.17 -11.17
CA SER A 195 -13.44 -1.00 -10.22
C SER A 195 -13.36 -0.46 -8.78
N ASP A 196 -12.16 -0.10 -8.32
CA ASP A 196 -11.96 0.51 -6.99
C ASP A 196 -12.56 1.92 -6.86
N GLY A 197 -12.58 2.70 -7.95
CA GLY A 197 -13.24 4.01 -8.01
C GLY A 197 -14.76 3.90 -7.92
N ILE A 198 -15.35 2.91 -8.60
CA ILE A 198 -16.79 2.60 -8.54
C ILE A 198 -17.19 2.16 -7.13
N ASP A 199 -16.43 1.26 -6.51
CA ASP A 199 -16.68 0.81 -5.14
C ASP A 199 -16.59 1.95 -4.13
N ARG A 200 -15.62 2.84 -4.30
CA ARG A 200 -15.44 4.03 -3.44
C ARG A 200 -16.59 5.02 -3.62
N GLN A 201 -17.00 5.29 -4.86
CA GLN A 201 -18.15 6.13 -5.15
C GLN A 201 -19.40 5.59 -4.46
N ALA A 202 -19.72 4.32 -4.68
CA ALA A 202 -20.88 3.69 -4.08
C ALA A 202 -20.88 3.76 -2.55
N ALA A 203 -19.71 3.56 -1.94
CA ALA A 203 -19.56 3.62 -0.48
C ALA A 203 -19.76 5.04 0.07
N ILE A 204 -19.26 6.07 -0.62
CA ILE A 204 -19.46 7.48 -0.23
C ILE A 204 -20.92 7.87 -0.40
N GLU A 205 -21.56 7.47 -1.51
CA GLU A 205 -22.99 7.70 -1.73
C GLU A 205 -23.86 7.03 -0.65
N GLU A 206 -23.56 5.76 -0.33
CA GLU A 206 -24.24 5.01 0.74
C GLU A 206 -24.06 5.70 2.11
N TYR A 207 -22.83 6.14 2.43
CA TYR A 207 -22.54 6.84 3.69
C TYR A 207 -23.36 8.13 3.79
N CYS A 208 -23.36 8.97 2.76
CA CYS A 208 -24.13 10.22 2.76
C CYS A 208 -25.65 10.00 2.83
N GLN A 209 -26.15 8.93 2.18
CA GLN A 209 -27.58 8.55 2.28
C GLN A 209 -27.96 8.10 3.70
N ALA A 210 -27.07 7.38 4.37
CA ALA A 210 -27.29 6.90 5.74
C ALA A 210 -27.13 8.03 6.79
N HIS A 211 -26.33 9.06 6.48
CA HIS A 211 -25.97 10.16 7.37
C HIS A 211 -26.25 11.54 6.73
N PRO A 212 -27.51 11.86 6.36
CA PRO A 212 -27.85 13.11 5.66
C PRO A 212 -27.72 14.37 6.53
N ASP A 213 -27.52 14.20 7.81
CA ASP A 213 -27.20 15.25 8.78
C ASP A 213 -25.68 15.47 8.93
N GLU A 214 -24.85 14.58 8.38
CA GLU A 214 -23.41 14.72 8.37
C GLU A 214 -22.88 15.27 7.04
N PHE A 215 -23.42 14.87 5.89
CA PHE A 215 -23.01 15.36 4.56
C PHE A 215 -24.17 15.50 3.58
N ASP A 216 -24.13 16.57 2.77
CA ASP A 216 -24.96 16.77 1.58
C ASP A 216 -24.12 16.49 0.33
N LEU A 217 -24.28 15.30 -0.28
CA LEU A 217 -23.57 14.92 -1.50
C LEU A 217 -24.22 15.62 -2.71
N VAL A 218 -23.58 16.68 -3.21
CA VAL A 218 -24.14 17.55 -4.26
C VAL A 218 -23.75 17.13 -5.67
N GLY A 219 -22.71 16.30 -5.84
CA GLY A 219 -22.30 15.76 -7.13
C GLY A 219 -21.26 14.65 -7.00
N SER A 220 -21.32 13.67 -7.91
CA SER A 220 -20.49 12.47 -7.90
C SER A 220 -20.12 12.11 -9.34
N PHE A 221 -18.83 12.12 -9.66
CA PHE A 221 -18.32 11.95 -11.01
C PHE A 221 -17.25 10.87 -11.08
N LEU A 222 -17.47 9.88 -11.94
CA LEU A 222 -16.44 8.96 -12.41
C LEU A 222 -16.03 9.36 -13.83
N VAL A 223 -14.72 9.44 -14.07
CA VAL A 223 -14.18 9.88 -15.36
C VAL A 223 -13.20 8.87 -15.93
N PRO A 224 -13.14 8.71 -17.25
CA PRO A 224 -12.14 7.87 -17.90
C PRO A 224 -10.72 8.32 -17.55
N SER A 225 -9.80 7.36 -17.44
CA SER A 225 -8.37 7.67 -17.30
C SER A 225 -7.90 8.50 -18.50
N GLY A 226 -7.16 9.60 -18.22
CA GLY A 226 -6.73 10.55 -19.26
C GLY A 226 -7.59 11.80 -19.41
N THR A 227 -8.67 11.96 -18.62
CA THR A 227 -9.43 13.22 -18.54
C THR A 227 -8.54 14.32 -17.92
N MET A 228 -8.22 15.37 -18.70
CA MET A 228 -7.28 16.42 -18.28
C MET A 228 -7.93 17.80 -18.09
N SER A 229 -9.21 17.96 -18.45
CA SER A 229 -9.90 19.26 -18.43
C SER A 229 -11.30 19.13 -17.83
N PRO A 230 -11.42 18.89 -16.51
CA PRO A 230 -12.70 18.67 -15.83
C PRO A 230 -13.41 20.01 -15.49
N THR A 231 -13.60 20.89 -16.47
CA THR A 231 -14.14 22.23 -16.26
C THR A 231 -15.63 22.20 -15.90
N GLY A 232 -16.38 21.26 -16.50
CA GLY A 232 -17.80 21.07 -16.21
C GLY A 232 -18.04 20.61 -14.79
N GLU A 233 -17.33 19.58 -14.38
CA GLU A 233 -17.39 18.97 -13.05
C GLU A 233 -16.92 19.97 -11.97
N ALA A 234 -15.84 20.71 -12.25
CA ALA A 234 -15.38 21.78 -11.35
C ALA A 234 -16.43 22.91 -11.18
N GLN A 235 -17.18 23.25 -12.24
CA GLN A 235 -18.24 24.24 -12.18
C GLN A 235 -19.46 23.72 -11.38
N GLU A 236 -19.79 22.43 -11.51
CA GLU A 236 -20.89 21.82 -10.76
C GLU A 236 -20.56 21.70 -9.26
N LEU A 237 -19.30 21.44 -8.91
CA LEU A 237 -18.84 21.28 -7.53
C LEU A 237 -18.30 22.58 -6.89
N LYS A 238 -18.47 23.74 -7.54
CA LYS A 238 -17.84 25.02 -7.11
C LYS A 238 -18.22 25.50 -5.71
N ASP A 239 -19.39 25.10 -5.22
CA ASP A 239 -19.95 25.53 -3.93
C ASP A 239 -19.81 24.41 -2.85
N CYS A 240 -18.97 23.39 -3.10
CA CYS A 240 -18.67 22.33 -2.12
C CYS A 240 -17.78 22.87 -1.00
N ASP A 241 -17.99 22.35 0.21
CA ASP A 241 -17.10 22.52 1.36
C ASP A 241 -15.96 21.50 1.29
N TYR A 242 -16.28 20.26 0.90
CA TYR A 242 -15.33 19.18 0.69
C TYR A 242 -15.46 18.56 -0.70
N ILE A 243 -14.33 18.14 -1.28
CA ILE A 243 -14.33 17.35 -2.52
C ILE A 243 -13.36 16.19 -2.36
N PHE A 244 -13.88 14.97 -2.48
CA PHE A 244 -13.05 13.79 -2.56
C PHE A 244 -12.47 13.68 -3.98
N ALA A 245 -11.11 13.77 -4.11
CA ALA A 245 -10.44 13.73 -5.40
C ALA A 245 -9.06 13.07 -5.29
N ILE A 246 -8.86 11.98 -6.00
CA ILE A 246 -7.62 11.19 -5.96
C ILE A 246 -7.08 10.89 -7.37
N ASN A 247 -5.95 10.20 -7.44
CA ASN A 247 -5.30 9.79 -8.68
C ASN A 247 -4.82 10.99 -9.53
N THR A 248 -4.30 10.72 -10.71
CA THR A 248 -3.83 11.79 -11.61
C THR A 248 -4.96 12.71 -12.07
N GLN A 249 -6.18 12.16 -12.26
CA GLN A 249 -7.37 12.97 -12.61
C GLN A 249 -7.80 13.88 -11.48
N GLY A 250 -7.67 13.43 -10.22
CA GLY A 250 -7.86 14.29 -9.05
C GLY A 250 -6.92 15.49 -9.05
N ALA A 251 -5.64 15.29 -9.41
CA ALA A 251 -4.68 16.40 -9.53
C ALA A 251 -5.08 17.39 -10.63
N TYR A 252 -5.51 16.92 -11.81
CA TYR A 252 -6.04 17.79 -12.88
C TYR A 252 -7.30 18.53 -12.43
N PHE A 253 -8.18 17.84 -11.70
CA PHE A 253 -9.39 18.43 -11.15
C PHE A 253 -9.05 19.54 -10.13
N MET A 254 -8.23 19.24 -9.13
CA MET A 254 -7.79 20.19 -8.13
C MET A 254 -7.15 21.42 -8.76
N LYS A 255 -6.28 21.22 -9.78
CA LYS A 255 -5.68 22.32 -10.52
C LYS A 255 -6.73 23.19 -11.19
N THR A 256 -7.65 22.59 -11.95
CA THR A 256 -8.73 23.30 -12.65
C THR A 256 -9.62 24.05 -11.68
N TYR A 257 -9.98 23.43 -10.56
CA TYR A 257 -10.81 23.98 -9.50
C TYR A 257 -10.17 25.21 -8.85
N ARG A 258 -8.91 25.10 -8.41
CA ARG A 258 -8.15 26.20 -7.81
C ARG A 258 -7.88 27.33 -8.82
N ASP A 259 -7.52 27.01 -10.06
CA ASP A 259 -7.28 28.01 -11.12
C ASP A 259 -8.56 28.76 -11.49
N SER A 260 -9.73 28.17 -11.26
CA SER A 260 -11.05 28.85 -11.44
C SER A 260 -11.43 29.76 -10.25
N GLY A 261 -10.60 29.79 -9.20
CA GLY A 261 -10.86 30.59 -8.00
C GLY A 261 -11.86 29.95 -7.03
N TYR A 262 -12.14 28.66 -7.15
CA TYR A 262 -13.00 27.92 -6.24
C TYR A 262 -12.24 27.42 -5.02
N HIS A 263 -12.93 27.30 -3.88
CA HIS A 263 -12.35 26.96 -2.59
C HIS A 263 -13.17 25.85 -1.93
N ALA A 264 -12.66 24.65 -1.96
CA ALA A 264 -13.11 23.50 -1.17
C ALA A 264 -11.91 22.88 -0.48
N GLN A 265 -12.11 22.21 0.63
CA GLN A 265 -11.10 21.32 1.20
C GLN A 265 -11.14 20.00 0.44
N PHE A 266 -9.97 19.53 0.00
CA PHE A 266 -9.90 18.26 -0.69
C PHE A 266 -9.71 17.12 0.29
N LEU A 267 -10.36 15.98 -0.01
CA LEU A 267 -10.22 14.72 0.68
C LEU A 267 -9.62 13.68 -0.26
N GLY A 268 -8.83 12.77 0.27
CA GLY A 268 -8.20 11.73 -0.52
C GLY A 268 -7.98 10.43 0.24
N ALA A 269 -7.44 9.45 -0.44
CA ALA A 269 -7.16 8.12 0.05
C ALA A 269 -5.67 7.79 -0.01
N CYS A 270 -5.24 6.69 0.60
CA CYS A 270 -3.86 6.22 0.58
C CYS A 270 -3.31 6.04 -0.84
N SER A 271 -4.16 5.70 -1.81
CA SER A 271 -3.77 5.60 -3.24
C SER A 271 -3.25 6.91 -3.84
N THR A 272 -3.55 8.07 -3.23
CA THR A 272 -2.97 9.37 -3.61
C THR A 272 -1.45 9.34 -3.57
N PHE A 273 -0.87 8.60 -2.62
CA PHE A 273 0.60 8.51 -2.47
C PHE A 273 1.29 7.76 -3.60
N GLY A 274 0.56 6.92 -4.35
CA GLY A 274 1.04 6.38 -5.62
C GLY A 274 1.40 7.47 -6.65
N PHE A 275 0.80 8.64 -6.50
CA PHE A 275 0.97 9.80 -7.39
C PHE A 275 1.49 11.05 -6.65
N TYR A 276 2.11 10.89 -5.50
CA TYR A 276 2.60 11.97 -4.63
C TYR A 276 3.46 12.99 -5.39
N GLU A 277 4.47 12.51 -6.12
CA GLU A 277 5.37 13.39 -6.88
C GLU A 277 4.64 14.10 -8.02
N PHE A 278 3.62 13.44 -8.61
CA PHE A 278 2.80 14.04 -9.65
C PHE A 278 1.94 15.19 -9.09
N PHE A 279 1.28 14.98 -7.95
CA PHE A 279 0.53 16.03 -7.25
C PHE A 279 1.43 17.22 -6.92
N LYS A 280 2.59 17.00 -6.31
CA LYS A 280 3.57 18.06 -5.98
C LYS A 280 4.02 18.82 -7.22
N SER A 281 4.38 18.13 -8.29
CA SER A 281 4.88 18.77 -9.51
C SER A 281 3.82 19.59 -10.25
N MET A 282 2.57 19.15 -10.20
CA MET A 282 1.45 19.78 -10.92
C MET A 282 0.83 20.96 -10.15
N LEU A 283 0.69 20.83 -8.85
CA LEU A 283 -0.07 21.74 -7.99
C LEU A 283 0.82 22.66 -7.16
N GLY A 284 1.99 22.17 -6.75
CA GLY A 284 2.80 22.82 -5.72
C GLY A 284 2.13 22.80 -4.35
N TRP A 285 2.88 23.07 -3.31
CA TRP A 285 2.40 23.02 -1.94
C TRP A 285 1.25 24.00 -1.67
N GLU A 286 1.26 25.17 -2.29
CA GLU A 286 0.21 26.19 -2.10
C GLU A 286 -1.20 25.70 -2.46
N LYS A 287 -1.34 24.89 -3.55
CA LYS A 287 -2.65 24.35 -3.96
C LYS A 287 -3.00 23.04 -3.24
N LEU A 288 -1.99 22.40 -2.65
CA LEU A 288 -2.16 21.17 -1.87
C LEU A 288 -2.44 21.44 -0.40
N ASP A 289 -2.26 22.68 0.05
CA ASP A 289 -2.50 23.06 1.45
C ASP A 289 -3.90 22.68 1.91
N GLY A 290 -3.98 21.99 3.06
CA GLY A 290 -5.24 21.48 3.60
C GLY A 290 -5.77 20.20 2.92
N TYR A 291 -5.07 19.63 1.93
CA TYR A 291 -5.48 18.35 1.34
C TYR A 291 -5.39 17.25 2.40
N THR A 292 -6.53 16.69 2.78
CA THR A 292 -6.63 15.70 3.87
C THR A 292 -6.74 14.30 3.29
N THR A 293 -5.80 13.43 3.65
CA THR A 293 -5.68 12.08 3.08
C THR A 293 -5.55 11.04 4.17
N THR A 294 -5.93 9.81 3.88
CA THR A 294 -5.65 8.64 4.74
C THR A 294 -4.30 8.02 4.41
N MET A 295 -3.66 7.42 5.41
CA MET A 295 -2.40 6.69 5.30
C MET A 295 -2.51 5.33 5.98
N LEU A 296 -1.80 4.33 5.44
CA LEU A 296 -1.72 2.97 5.99
C LEU A 296 -0.47 2.73 6.84
N LEU A 297 0.47 3.66 6.82
CA LEU A 297 1.72 3.63 7.60
C LEU A 297 2.10 5.05 8.02
N PRO A 298 2.95 5.21 9.08
CA PRO A 298 3.41 6.52 9.50
C PRO A 298 4.23 7.19 8.38
N TRP A 299 4.11 8.50 8.26
CA TRP A 299 4.91 9.22 7.27
C TRP A 299 6.40 9.16 7.59
N TRP A 300 7.22 9.27 6.58
CA TRP A 300 8.67 9.04 6.70
C TRP A 300 9.44 9.98 7.63
N ASP A 301 8.92 11.14 7.98
CA ASP A 301 9.56 12.08 8.90
C ASP A 301 9.15 11.86 10.38
N GLU A 302 8.19 10.98 10.64
CA GLU A 302 7.80 10.64 12.01
C GLU A 302 8.89 9.86 12.75
N GLU A 303 8.99 10.11 14.07
CA GLU A 303 9.76 9.28 15.01
C GLU A 303 9.00 8.00 15.36
N ASN A 304 8.94 7.07 14.42
CA ASN A 304 8.17 5.84 14.50
C ASN A 304 9.03 4.64 14.11
N ALA A 305 8.89 3.53 14.84
CA ALA A 305 9.72 2.34 14.61
C ALA A 305 9.59 1.77 13.21
N ALA A 306 8.38 1.80 12.63
CA ALA A 306 8.14 1.34 11.26
C ALA A 306 8.81 2.27 10.22
N ALA A 307 8.70 3.60 10.40
CA ALA A 307 9.37 4.57 9.54
C ALA A 307 10.90 4.46 9.62
N VAL A 308 11.45 4.28 10.83
CA VAL A 308 12.89 4.09 11.05
C VAL A 308 13.39 2.83 10.35
N PHE A 309 12.65 1.73 10.42
CA PHE A 309 13.04 0.47 9.74
C PHE A 309 13.13 0.65 8.22
N ILE A 310 12.17 1.33 7.59
CA ILE A 310 12.22 1.60 6.14
C ILE A 310 13.43 2.47 5.80
N LYS A 311 13.73 3.51 6.60
CA LYS A 311 14.90 4.38 6.39
C LYS A 311 16.22 3.60 6.47
N GLU A 312 16.37 2.74 7.48
CA GLU A 312 17.55 1.87 7.62
C GLU A 312 17.68 0.90 6.45
N PHE A 313 16.56 0.37 5.95
CA PHE A 313 16.52 -0.48 4.78
C PHE A 313 16.95 0.27 3.50
N ILE A 314 16.44 1.48 3.31
CA ILE A 314 16.85 2.36 2.18
C ILE A 314 18.34 2.67 2.27
N ASP A 315 18.86 3.07 3.43
CA ASP A 315 20.29 3.36 3.59
C ASP A 315 21.18 2.16 3.26
N ARG A 316 20.71 0.96 3.55
CA ARG A 316 21.42 -0.30 3.23
C ARG A 316 21.50 -0.57 1.73
N TYR A 317 20.39 -0.44 0.99
CA TYR A 317 20.31 -0.80 -0.43
C TYR A 317 20.55 0.37 -1.38
N HIS A 318 20.33 1.58 -0.90
CA HIS A 318 20.49 2.84 -1.64
C HIS A 318 21.26 3.88 -0.80
N PRO A 319 22.54 3.64 -0.47
CA PRO A 319 23.30 4.52 0.41
C PRO A 319 23.25 5.99 0.00
N GLY A 320 22.89 6.86 0.93
CA GLY A 320 22.77 8.30 0.71
C GLY A 320 21.47 8.74 0.05
N LYS A 321 20.50 7.85 -0.14
CA LYS A 321 19.14 8.18 -0.56
C LYS A 321 18.21 8.34 0.65
N SER A 322 17.29 9.30 0.56
CA SER A 322 16.20 9.47 1.51
C SER A 322 14.95 8.71 1.04
N PRO A 323 13.94 8.51 1.92
CA PRO A 323 12.63 8.03 1.49
C PRO A 323 12.01 8.88 0.38
N GLU A 324 12.19 10.19 0.40
CA GLU A 324 11.70 11.10 -0.66
C GLU A 324 12.41 10.85 -2.01
N ASP A 325 13.71 10.56 -2.01
CA ASP A 325 14.46 10.21 -3.23
C ASP A 325 13.92 8.91 -3.85
N MET A 326 13.54 7.93 -3.00
CA MET A 326 12.96 6.67 -3.44
C MET A 326 11.53 6.85 -3.96
N GLY A 327 10.79 7.78 -3.36
CA GLY A 327 9.42 8.14 -3.70
C GLY A 327 8.37 7.52 -2.80
N ALA A 328 7.21 8.18 -2.74
CA ALA A 328 6.14 7.79 -1.84
C ALA A 328 5.55 6.41 -2.15
N SER A 329 5.53 5.97 -3.41
CA SER A 329 5.09 4.61 -3.77
C SER A 329 6.05 3.53 -3.26
N TYR A 330 7.38 3.79 -3.28
CA TYR A 330 8.35 2.87 -2.68
C TYR A 330 8.10 2.72 -1.19
N TYR A 331 8.00 3.86 -0.51
CA TYR A 331 7.79 3.91 0.93
C TYR A 331 6.45 3.29 1.33
N GLY A 332 5.37 3.67 0.65
CA GLY A 332 4.00 3.21 0.94
C GLY A 332 3.79 1.72 0.72
N ALA A 333 4.45 1.14 -0.28
CA ALA A 333 4.32 -0.27 -0.62
C ALA A 333 5.27 -1.19 0.18
N PHE A 334 6.10 -0.64 1.08
CA PHE A 334 7.16 -1.43 1.72
C PHE A 334 6.61 -2.58 2.56
N TYR A 335 5.75 -2.30 3.55
CA TYR A 335 5.20 -3.34 4.43
C TYR A 335 4.20 -4.24 3.73
N ASP A 336 3.46 -3.72 2.76
CA ASP A 336 2.56 -4.49 1.92
C ASP A 336 3.34 -5.56 1.13
N THR A 337 4.49 -5.15 0.58
CA THR A 337 5.40 -6.07 -0.14
C THR A 337 6.10 -7.03 0.82
N LEU A 338 6.57 -6.54 1.97
CA LEU A 338 7.24 -7.35 2.98
C LEU A 338 6.35 -8.52 3.42
N ALA A 339 5.04 -8.26 3.63
CA ALA A 339 4.08 -9.29 3.99
C ALA A 339 4.06 -10.46 3.00
N VAL A 340 4.16 -10.20 1.68
CA VAL A 340 4.20 -11.25 0.66
C VAL A 340 5.45 -12.13 0.82
N PHE A 341 6.60 -11.53 1.14
CA PHE A 341 7.85 -12.27 1.33
C PHE A 341 7.88 -13.03 2.65
N GLU A 342 7.28 -12.49 3.72
CA GLU A 342 7.13 -13.20 4.99
C GLU A 342 6.19 -14.41 4.86
N ILE A 343 5.08 -14.27 4.11
CA ILE A 343 4.19 -15.39 3.76
C ILE A 343 4.95 -16.44 2.95
N LEU A 344 5.76 -16.03 1.97
CA LEU A 344 6.59 -16.95 1.20
C LEU A 344 7.60 -17.66 2.09
N GLN A 345 8.27 -16.97 2.98
CA GLN A 345 9.21 -17.53 3.94
C GLN A 345 8.54 -18.55 4.85
N GLN A 346 7.36 -18.22 5.39
CA GLN A 346 6.61 -19.13 6.24
C GLN A 346 6.18 -20.39 5.49
N ALA A 347 5.62 -20.23 4.27
CA ALA A 347 5.23 -21.37 3.45
C ALA A 347 6.39 -22.31 3.15
N VAL A 348 7.57 -21.76 2.81
CA VAL A 348 8.78 -22.61 2.59
C VAL A 348 9.26 -23.24 3.89
N THR A 349 9.16 -22.56 5.00
CA THR A 349 9.51 -23.12 6.32
C THR A 349 8.62 -24.31 6.68
N ASP A 350 7.34 -24.24 6.36
CA ASP A 350 6.36 -25.26 6.70
C ASP A 350 6.51 -26.55 5.85
N VAL A 351 6.78 -26.40 4.54
CA VAL A 351 6.77 -27.56 3.61
C VAL A 351 8.13 -27.87 2.97
N GLY A 352 9.12 -26.99 3.09
CA GLY A 352 10.40 -27.04 2.41
C GLY A 352 10.35 -26.50 0.98
N ALA A 353 11.44 -25.88 0.51
CA ALA A 353 11.51 -25.19 -0.78
C ALA A 353 11.15 -26.09 -1.98
N ALA A 354 11.54 -27.38 -1.94
CA ALA A 354 11.27 -28.32 -3.01
C ALA A 354 9.78 -28.72 -3.12
N ASN A 355 9.01 -28.57 -2.03
CA ASN A 355 7.61 -28.94 -1.96
C ASN A 355 6.68 -27.73 -2.02
N LEU A 356 7.22 -26.51 -2.17
CA LEU A 356 6.44 -25.29 -2.21
C LEU A 356 5.43 -25.33 -3.36
N ASP A 357 4.15 -25.22 -3.00
CA ASP A 357 3.04 -25.07 -3.92
C ASP A 357 2.14 -23.89 -3.51
N GLY A 358 1.11 -23.63 -4.29
CA GLY A 358 0.21 -22.52 -4.00
C GLY A 358 -0.66 -22.77 -2.77
N GLN A 359 -0.96 -24.03 -2.41
CA GLN A 359 -1.73 -24.34 -1.20
C GLN A 359 -0.95 -23.97 0.06
N ALA A 360 0.35 -24.28 0.10
CA ALA A 360 1.21 -23.86 1.22
C ALA A 360 1.28 -22.33 1.35
N LEU A 361 1.38 -21.62 0.22
CA LEU A 361 1.35 -20.15 0.21
C LEU A 361 0.02 -19.58 0.70
N ARG A 362 -1.10 -20.17 0.25
CA ARG A 362 -2.43 -19.78 0.70
C ARG A 362 -2.62 -20.05 2.19
N ASP A 363 -2.19 -21.20 2.68
CA ASP A 363 -2.33 -21.59 4.10
C ASP A 363 -1.44 -20.73 5.02
N ALA A 364 -0.29 -20.28 4.55
CA ALA A 364 0.54 -19.30 5.24
C ALA A 364 -0.13 -17.91 5.19
N GLY A 365 -0.66 -17.51 4.04
CA GLY A 365 -1.33 -16.23 3.85
C GLY A 365 -2.50 -16.02 4.80
N VAL A 366 -3.44 -16.97 4.91
CA VAL A 366 -4.63 -16.84 5.79
C VAL A 366 -4.29 -16.80 7.29
N LYS A 367 -3.07 -17.11 7.67
CA LYS A 367 -2.59 -17.06 9.06
C LYS A 367 -1.64 -15.89 9.31
N TYR A 368 -1.35 -15.13 8.28
CA TYR A 368 -0.38 -14.06 8.38
C TYR A 368 -0.89 -12.91 9.23
N SER A 369 -0.06 -12.46 10.15
CA SER A 369 -0.23 -11.21 10.88
C SER A 369 1.14 -10.59 11.17
N LEU A 370 1.22 -9.27 11.08
CA LEU A 370 2.42 -8.50 11.40
C LEU A 370 2.17 -7.68 12.67
N ASP A 371 2.98 -7.92 13.70
CA ASP A 371 3.03 -7.09 14.89
C ASP A 371 4.28 -6.18 14.81
N GLN A 372 4.13 -5.06 14.16
CA GLN A 372 5.16 -4.04 14.01
C GLN A 372 4.74 -2.77 14.73
N ALA A 373 5.50 -2.37 15.74
CA ALA A 373 5.21 -1.16 16.51
C ALA A 373 5.12 0.08 15.59
N GLY A 374 4.02 0.80 15.71
CA GLY A 374 3.75 2.00 14.95
C GLY A 374 2.88 1.79 13.70
N LEU A 375 2.58 0.57 13.31
CA LEU A 375 1.60 0.26 12.26
C LEU A 375 0.19 0.05 12.86
N PRO A 376 -0.87 0.16 12.03
CA PRO A 376 -2.18 -0.38 12.38
C PRO A 376 -2.13 -1.92 12.42
N GLU A 377 -3.25 -2.56 12.66
CA GLU A 377 -3.36 -4.02 12.54
C GLU A 377 -3.14 -4.45 11.08
N TYR A 378 -2.24 -5.41 10.88
CA TYR A 378 -1.93 -6.05 9.60
C TYR A 378 -2.16 -7.55 9.70
N GLY A 379 -2.94 -8.13 8.80
CA GLY A 379 -3.14 -9.57 8.75
C GLY A 379 -4.27 -10.04 7.85
N PHE A 380 -4.32 -11.34 7.64
CA PHE A 380 -5.39 -12.00 6.90
C PHE A 380 -6.08 -13.05 7.77
N THR A 381 -7.28 -13.43 7.38
CA THR A 381 -7.99 -14.57 7.92
C THR A 381 -8.61 -15.40 6.79
N ASP A 382 -9.30 -16.47 7.11
CA ASP A 382 -10.05 -17.25 6.11
C ASP A 382 -11.13 -16.43 5.40
N THR A 383 -11.68 -15.43 6.07
CA THR A 383 -12.78 -14.59 5.57
C THR A 383 -12.36 -13.17 5.23
N VAL A 384 -11.34 -12.62 5.90
CA VAL A 384 -10.83 -11.27 5.65
C VAL A 384 -9.57 -11.37 4.79
N ARG A 385 -9.63 -10.88 3.56
CA ARG A 385 -8.62 -11.04 2.53
C ARG A 385 -7.94 -9.71 2.14
N TYR A 386 -8.07 -8.70 2.98
CA TYR A 386 -7.29 -7.46 2.88
C TYR A 386 -6.35 -7.35 4.09
N LEU A 387 -5.16 -6.78 3.84
CA LEU A 387 -4.04 -6.83 4.80
C LEU A 387 -4.17 -5.81 5.92
N VAL A 388 -4.59 -4.58 5.62
CA VAL A 388 -4.51 -3.43 6.53
C VAL A 388 -5.88 -3.11 7.10
N HIS A 389 -6.00 -3.02 8.44
CA HIS A 389 -7.28 -2.92 9.15
C HIS A 389 -7.55 -1.55 9.78
N GLY A 390 -6.86 -0.51 9.33
CA GLY A 390 -7.10 0.85 9.82
C GLY A 390 -6.27 1.88 9.08
N VAL A 391 -6.63 3.14 9.29
CA VAL A 391 -5.97 4.29 8.67
C VAL A 391 -5.62 5.34 9.71
N ALA A 392 -4.64 6.19 9.42
CA ALA A 392 -4.48 7.48 10.08
C ALA A 392 -4.76 8.59 9.07
N VAL A 393 -5.23 9.75 9.57
CA VAL A 393 -5.52 10.91 8.75
C VAL A 393 -4.35 11.89 8.79
N TYR A 394 -3.98 12.37 7.62
CA TYR A 394 -2.90 13.34 7.44
C TYR A 394 -3.37 14.52 6.59
N GLU A 395 -2.79 15.67 6.86
CA GLU A 395 -3.00 16.89 6.08
C GLU A 395 -1.71 17.31 5.40
N TRP A 396 -1.80 17.68 4.13
CA TRP A 396 -0.71 18.26 3.37
C TRP A 396 -0.58 19.73 3.75
N SER A 397 0.61 20.15 4.14
CA SER A 397 0.88 21.47 4.66
C SER A 397 1.88 22.23 3.78
N ALA A 398 1.48 23.41 3.30
CA ALA A 398 2.37 24.31 2.60
C ALA A 398 3.40 24.96 3.53
N GLU A 399 3.11 25.11 4.82
CA GLU A 399 4.03 25.67 5.79
C GLU A 399 5.24 24.78 6.04
N SER A 400 5.00 23.46 6.22
CA SER A 400 6.07 22.48 6.47
C SER A 400 6.62 21.84 5.19
N GLU A 401 5.96 22.06 4.04
CA GLU A 401 6.21 21.32 2.78
C GLU A 401 6.20 19.79 3.01
N GLY A 402 5.28 19.31 3.85
CA GLY A 402 5.19 17.93 4.31
C GLY A 402 3.77 17.50 4.66
N LEU A 403 3.68 16.40 5.40
CA LEU A 403 2.42 15.85 5.88
C LEU A 403 2.35 15.96 7.41
N ALA A 404 1.26 16.52 7.93
CA ALA A 404 0.98 16.58 9.35
C ALA A 404 -0.03 15.49 9.72
N ARG A 405 0.29 14.65 10.69
CA ARG A 405 -0.62 13.63 11.21
C ARG A 405 -1.71 14.27 12.06
N LEU A 406 -2.98 13.99 11.75
CA LEU A 406 -4.15 14.55 12.43
C LEU A 406 -4.85 13.56 13.36
N SER A 407 -4.60 12.24 13.22
CA SER A 407 -5.26 11.23 14.04
C SER A 407 -4.32 10.12 14.48
N ASP A 408 -4.69 9.41 15.55
CA ASP A 408 -4.20 8.05 15.82
C ASP A 408 -4.71 7.09 14.75
N TRP A 409 -4.32 5.81 14.81
CA TRP A 409 -4.88 4.78 13.96
C TRP A 409 -6.38 4.59 14.23
N ILE A 410 -7.18 4.69 13.19
CA ILE A 410 -8.63 4.55 13.21
C ILE A 410 -8.99 3.21 12.58
N PRO A 411 -9.60 2.28 13.34
CA PRO A 411 -10.16 1.06 12.75
C PRO A 411 -11.23 1.41 11.72
N PHE A 412 -11.37 0.58 10.68
CA PHE A 412 -12.39 0.78 9.68
C PHE A 412 -13.80 0.70 10.28
N ILE A 413 -14.70 1.54 9.76
CA ILE A 413 -16.13 1.41 9.98
C ILE A 413 -16.74 0.59 8.83
N GLU A 414 -17.64 -0.35 9.17
CA GLU A 414 -18.35 -1.18 8.20
C GLU A 414 -19.56 -0.45 7.56
#